data_11908b37a12617abe99e5e2bf9f73d54
#
_entry.id   11908b37a12617abe99e5e2bf9f73d54
#
_cell.length_a   1.000
_cell.length_b   1.000
_cell.length_c   1.000
_cell.angle_alpha   90.00
_cell.angle_beta   90.00
_cell.angle_gamma   90.00
#
_symmetry.space_group_name_H-M   'P 1'
#
loop_
_entity.id
_entity.type
_entity.pdbx_description
1 polymer ?
#
loop_
_entity_poly.entity_id
_entity_poly.type
_entity_poly.pdbx_seq_one_letter_code
_entity_poly.pdbx_strand_id
1 'polypeptide(L)'
;MNDSFDQLIEKLMANETAISGLYRQFAETFPQDADFWKSISQEELMHASWIEKLRDVEQEGEIGQGTTTIRVTAIESSIKYIDSLTEKCRRGEIERVNAFALAYDIENSLLEKKFLSVFAFGSGTYKGLSDKLVDETKQHIEKI
;
A
#
# COMPACT_ATOMS: atom_id res chain seq x y z
N MET A 1 3.50 8.72 -22.97
CA MET A 1 4.39 8.29 -21.94
C MET A 1 3.72 7.46 -20.89
N ASN A 2 3.14 6.39 -21.39
CA ASN A 2 2.41 5.45 -20.54
C ASN A 2 3.33 4.63 -19.66
N ASP A 3 4.64 4.55 -20.05
CA ASP A 3 5.61 3.76 -19.29
C ASP A 3 5.77 4.26 -17.86
N SER A 4 5.73 5.58 -17.70
CA SER A 4 5.86 6.19 -16.37
C SER A 4 4.69 5.81 -15.45
N PHE A 5 3.48 5.79 -16.00
CA PHE A 5 2.29 5.41 -15.24
C PHE A 5 2.30 3.92 -14.91
N ASP A 6 2.64 3.07 -15.88
CA ASP A 6 2.73 1.63 -15.67
C ASP A 6 3.78 1.29 -14.61
N GLN A 7 4.94 1.94 -14.67
CA GLN A 7 5.98 1.74 -13.65
C GLN A 7 5.47 2.14 -12.28
N LEU A 8 4.76 3.25 -12.19
CA LEU A 8 4.22 3.74 -10.94
C LEU A 8 3.23 2.73 -10.35
N ILE A 9 2.32 2.22 -11.19
CA ILE A 9 1.33 1.22 -10.76
C ILE A 9 2.03 -0.05 -10.26
N GLU A 10 3.01 -0.56 -11.02
CA GLU A 10 3.74 -1.75 -10.62
C GLU A 10 4.47 -1.56 -9.30
N LYS A 11 5.10 -0.41 -9.11
CA LYS A 11 5.81 -0.13 -7.87
C LYS A 11 4.87 0.04 -6.69
N LEU A 12 3.71 0.65 -6.91
CA LEU A 12 2.70 0.76 -5.86
C LEU A 12 2.17 -0.62 -5.46
N MET A 13 1.93 -1.49 -6.44
CA MET A 13 1.53 -2.87 -6.15
C MET A 13 2.62 -3.61 -5.38
N ALA A 14 3.88 -3.44 -5.77
CA ALA A 14 5.00 -4.04 -5.08
C ALA A 14 5.12 -3.53 -3.64
N ASN A 15 4.83 -2.25 -3.42
CA ASN A 15 4.84 -1.66 -2.09
C ASN A 15 3.75 -2.30 -1.21
N GLU A 16 2.54 -2.47 -1.75
CA GLU A 16 1.46 -3.14 -1.02
C GLU A 16 1.82 -4.59 -0.69
N THR A 17 2.44 -5.28 -1.63
CA THR A 17 2.88 -6.66 -1.44
C THR A 17 3.96 -6.74 -0.35
N ALA A 18 4.87 -5.77 -0.32
CA ALA A 18 5.90 -5.70 0.72
C ALA A 18 5.28 -5.48 2.10
N ILE A 19 4.29 -4.58 2.19
CA ILE A 19 3.57 -4.32 3.44
C ILE A 19 2.85 -5.60 3.90
N SER A 20 2.19 -6.29 2.98
CA SER A 20 1.54 -7.57 3.27
C SER A 20 2.54 -8.58 3.83
N GLY A 21 3.72 -8.66 3.23
CA GLY A 21 4.79 -9.55 3.68
C GLY A 21 5.26 -9.22 5.09
N LEU A 22 5.40 -7.93 5.40
CA LEU A 22 5.78 -7.50 6.75
C LEU A 22 4.72 -7.90 7.77
N TYR A 23 3.45 -7.67 7.48
CA TYR A 23 2.37 -8.02 8.39
C TYR A 23 2.28 -9.54 8.59
N ARG A 24 2.52 -10.30 7.53
CA ARG A 24 2.57 -11.76 7.64
C ARG A 24 3.72 -12.20 8.54
N GLN A 25 4.87 -11.54 8.45
CA GLN A 25 5.99 -11.80 9.33
C GLN A 25 5.64 -11.47 10.79
N PHE A 26 4.90 -10.38 11.02
CA PHE A 26 4.41 -10.04 12.35
C PHE A 26 3.50 -11.16 12.88
N ALA A 27 2.64 -11.72 12.01
CA ALA A 27 1.77 -12.82 12.42
C ALA A 27 2.57 -14.04 12.89
N GLU A 28 3.66 -14.35 12.22
CA GLU A 28 4.52 -15.48 12.58
C GLU A 28 5.30 -15.20 13.86
N THR A 29 5.78 -13.97 14.01
CA THR A 29 6.64 -13.60 15.14
C THR A 29 5.83 -13.38 16.42
N PHE A 30 4.60 -12.88 16.28
CA PHE A 30 3.72 -12.55 17.41
C PHE A 30 2.44 -13.37 17.33
N PRO A 31 2.47 -14.65 17.72
CA PRO A 31 1.31 -15.54 17.55
C PRO A 31 0.03 -15.06 18.26
N GLN A 32 0.17 -14.30 19.33
CA GLN A 32 -1.00 -13.80 20.08
C GLN A 32 -1.81 -12.80 19.26
N ASP A 33 -1.20 -12.18 18.25
CA ASP A 33 -1.84 -11.22 17.37
C ASP A 33 -1.95 -11.75 15.93
N ALA A 34 -1.72 -13.04 15.73
CA ALA A 34 -1.61 -13.61 14.39
C ALA A 34 -2.85 -13.39 13.53
N ASP A 35 -4.04 -13.55 14.10
CA ASP A 35 -5.29 -13.40 13.32
C ASP A 35 -5.44 -11.97 12.84
N PHE A 36 -5.10 -11.00 13.68
CA PHE A 36 -5.14 -9.59 13.31
C PHE A 36 -4.18 -9.30 12.14
N TRP A 37 -2.91 -9.73 12.28
CA TRP A 37 -1.90 -9.45 11.25
C TRP A 37 -2.20 -10.17 9.94
N LYS A 38 -2.71 -11.40 9.99
CA LYS A 38 -3.10 -12.13 8.79
C LYS A 38 -4.25 -11.42 8.07
N SER A 39 -5.21 -10.91 8.84
CA SER A 39 -6.36 -10.23 8.27
C SER A 39 -5.94 -8.99 7.48
N ILE A 40 -5.14 -8.11 8.08
CA ILE A 40 -4.73 -6.89 7.37
C ILE A 40 -3.71 -7.18 6.29
N SER A 41 -2.92 -8.25 6.41
CA SER A 41 -2.04 -8.69 5.33
C SER A 41 -2.85 -9.01 4.06
N GLN A 42 -3.97 -9.72 4.22
CA GLN A 42 -4.83 -10.05 3.09
C GLN A 42 -5.49 -8.80 2.51
N GLU A 43 -5.87 -7.86 3.35
CA GLU A 43 -6.44 -6.60 2.88
C GLU A 43 -5.44 -5.80 2.05
N GLU A 44 -4.14 -5.86 2.40
CA GLU A 44 -3.11 -5.21 1.59
C GLU A 44 -3.00 -5.84 0.20
N LEU A 45 -3.13 -7.16 0.10
CA LEU A 45 -3.13 -7.83 -1.21
C LEU A 45 -4.36 -7.43 -2.03
N MET A 46 -5.48 -7.21 -1.37
CA MET A 46 -6.68 -6.70 -2.04
C MET A 46 -6.44 -5.28 -2.57
N HIS A 47 -5.76 -4.43 -1.79
CA HIS A 47 -5.39 -3.08 -2.24
C HIS A 47 -4.52 -3.14 -3.49
N ALA A 48 -3.56 -4.05 -3.53
CA ALA A 48 -2.72 -4.24 -4.71
C ALA A 48 -3.56 -4.57 -5.94
N SER A 49 -4.56 -5.43 -5.76
CA SER A 49 -5.49 -5.80 -6.83
C SER A 49 -6.28 -4.60 -7.33
N TRP A 50 -6.73 -3.73 -6.43
CA TRP A 50 -7.46 -2.53 -6.81
C TRP A 50 -6.57 -1.52 -7.54
N ILE A 51 -5.32 -1.39 -7.12
CA ILE A 51 -4.35 -0.53 -7.80
C ILE A 51 -4.11 -1.02 -9.22
N GLU A 52 -4.05 -2.34 -9.40
CA GLU A 52 -3.91 -2.92 -10.74
C GLU A 52 -5.05 -2.51 -11.67
N LYS A 53 -6.27 -2.42 -11.13
CA LYS A 53 -7.43 -2.00 -11.93
C LYS A 53 -7.32 -0.56 -12.44
N LEU A 54 -6.52 0.28 -11.79
CA LEU A 54 -6.27 1.63 -12.26
C LEU A 54 -5.54 1.63 -13.59
N ARG A 55 -4.71 0.62 -13.84
CA ARG A 55 -4.04 0.46 -15.13
C ARG A 55 -5.06 0.27 -16.25
N ASP A 56 -6.09 -0.53 -16.00
CA ASP A 56 -7.14 -0.78 -16.99
C ASP A 56 -7.94 0.49 -17.29
N VAL A 57 -8.24 1.28 -16.26
CA VAL A 57 -8.95 2.54 -16.41
C VAL A 57 -8.13 3.52 -17.24
N GLU A 58 -6.82 3.57 -17.02
CA GLU A 58 -5.92 4.44 -17.79
C GLU A 58 -5.88 4.03 -19.25
N GLN A 59 -5.85 2.72 -19.53
CA GLN A 59 -5.86 2.19 -20.89
C GLN A 59 -7.14 2.55 -21.63
N GLU A 60 -8.24 2.75 -20.90
CA GLU A 60 -9.50 3.20 -21.49
C GLU A 60 -9.53 4.72 -21.70
N GLY A 61 -8.46 5.41 -21.31
CA GLY A 61 -8.36 6.85 -21.49
C GLY A 61 -9.15 7.67 -20.48
N GLU A 62 -9.60 7.06 -19.42
CA GLU A 62 -10.41 7.75 -18.41
C GLU A 62 -9.57 8.58 -17.42
N ILE A 63 -8.28 8.28 -17.32
CA ILE A 63 -7.39 9.02 -16.43
C ILE A 63 -6.65 10.05 -17.26
N GLY A 64 -6.86 11.33 -16.95
CA GLY A 64 -6.08 12.39 -17.56
C GLY A 64 -4.63 12.24 -17.11
N GLN A 65 -3.70 12.65 -17.99
CA GLN A 65 -2.28 12.59 -17.66
C GLN A 65 -1.95 13.69 -16.66
N GLY A 66 -2.44 13.53 -15.46
CA GLY A 66 -2.07 14.42 -14.38
C GLY A 66 -0.63 14.16 -13.96
N THR A 67 0.06 15.24 -13.63
CA THR A 67 1.37 15.13 -13.04
C THR A 67 1.23 14.50 -11.67
N THR A 68 1.73 13.29 -11.51
CA THR A 68 1.76 12.71 -10.17
C THR A 68 2.94 13.33 -9.42
N THR A 69 2.71 13.67 -8.17
CA THR A 69 3.76 14.19 -7.30
C THR A 69 4.59 13.05 -6.69
N ILE A 70 4.16 11.80 -6.92
CA ILE A 70 4.84 10.63 -6.39
C ILE A 70 5.85 10.14 -7.42
N ARG A 71 7.09 9.97 -6.97
CA ARG A 71 8.16 9.47 -7.82
C ARG A 71 8.39 7.99 -7.57
N VAL A 72 8.72 7.25 -8.64
CA VAL A 72 9.06 5.84 -8.55
C VAL A 72 10.18 5.61 -7.54
N THR A 73 11.17 6.50 -7.49
CA THR A 73 12.28 6.39 -6.54
C THR A 73 11.81 6.44 -5.08
N ALA A 74 10.78 7.24 -4.79
CA ALA A 74 10.23 7.32 -3.44
C ALA A 74 9.55 6.00 -3.06
N ILE A 75 8.85 5.39 -3.99
CA ILE A 75 8.19 4.11 -3.75
C ILE A 75 9.23 3.01 -3.56
N GLU A 76 10.28 3.02 -4.37
CA GLU A 76 11.37 2.05 -4.22
C GLU A 76 12.06 2.17 -2.85
N SER A 77 12.24 3.39 -2.36
CA SER A 77 12.77 3.62 -1.03
C SER A 77 11.84 3.07 0.06
N SER A 78 10.54 3.24 -0.13
CA SER A 78 9.54 2.70 0.78
C SER A 78 9.61 1.18 0.83
N ILE A 79 9.71 0.53 -0.33
CA ILE A 79 9.80 -0.93 -0.42
C ILE A 79 11.05 -1.43 0.32
N LYS A 80 12.19 -0.78 0.10
CA LYS A 80 13.44 -1.15 0.76
C LYS A 80 13.33 -1.02 2.28
N TYR A 81 12.70 0.05 2.73
CA TYR A 81 12.48 0.27 4.16
C TYR A 81 11.61 -0.85 4.75
N ILE A 82 10.51 -1.17 4.08
CA ILE A 82 9.59 -2.22 4.54
C ILE A 82 10.27 -3.59 4.54
N ASP A 83 11.04 -3.89 3.50
CA ASP A 83 11.80 -5.13 3.43
C ASP A 83 12.83 -5.23 4.56
N SER A 84 13.45 -4.11 4.92
CA SER A 84 14.39 -4.09 6.04
C SER A 84 13.70 -4.37 7.37
N LEU A 85 12.48 -3.86 7.55
CA LEU A 85 11.70 -4.14 8.74
C LEU A 85 11.30 -5.62 8.82
N THR A 86 10.93 -6.20 7.69
CA THR A 86 10.59 -7.61 7.61
C THR A 86 11.78 -8.47 8.06
N GLU A 87 12.97 -8.13 7.59
CA GLU A 87 14.19 -8.84 7.96
C GLU A 87 14.53 -8.66 9.44
N LYS A 88 14.39 -7.44 9.96
CA LYS A 88 14.59 -7.18 11.37
C LYS A 88 13.62 -7.99 12.23
N CYS A 89 12.38 -8.08 11.81
CA CYS A 89 11.38 -8.86 12.53
C CYS A 89 11.75 -10.35 12.54
N ARG A 90 12.21 -10.85 11.39
CA ARG A 90 12.63 -12.25 11.25
C ARG A 90 13.79 -12.56 12.19
N ARG A 91 14.68 -11.60 12.42
CA ARG A 91 15.84 -11.77 13.33
C ARG A 91 15.50 -11.51 14.80
N GLY A 92 14.23 -11.23 15.11
CA GLY A 92 13.81 -10.99 16.48
C GLY A 92 14.18 -9.62 17.02
N GLU A 93 14.40 -8.65 16.15
CA GLU A 93 14.82 -7.29 16.54
C GLU A 93 13.65 -6.31 16.68
N ILE A 94 12.42 -6.78 16.53
CA ILE A 94 11.22 -5.94 16.67
C ILE A 94 10.36 -6.55 17.79
N GLU A 95 9.95 -5.70 18.71
CA GLU A 95 9.07 -6.12 19.80
C GLU A 95 7.60 -5.91 19.39
N ARG A 96 6.70 -6.60 20.09
CA ARG A 96 5.26 -6.57 19.78
C ARG A 96 4.70 -5.16 19.72
N VAL A 97 5.02 -4.32 20.69
CA VAL A 97 4.50 -2.95 20.73
C VAL A 97 5.05 -2.12 19.57
N ASN A 98 6.28 -2.40 19.16
CA ASN A 98 6.89 -1.70 18.02
C ASN A 98 6.21 -2.09 16.71
N ALA A 99 5.75 -3.35 16.59
CA ALA A 99 5.06 -3.79 15.38
C ALA A 99 3.81 -2.93 15.12
N PHE A 100 3.02 -2.67 16.15
CA PHE A 100 1.83 -1.83 16.00
C PHE A 100 2.18 -0.39 15.66
N ALA A 101 3.22 0.17 16.30
CA ALA A 101 3.66 1.52 16.01
C ALA A 101 4.17 1.65 14.58
N LEU A 102 4.93 0.68 14.11
CA LEU A 102 5.45 0.66 12.73
C LEU A 102 4.32 0.57 11.73
N ALA A 103 3.34 -0.30 11.98
CA ALA A 103 2.19 -0.44 11.09
C ALA A 103 1.39 0.86 11.03
N TYR A 104 1.18 1.49 12.17
CA TYR A 104 0.48 2.78 12.23
C TYR A 104 1.19 3.83 11.38
N ASP A 105 2.51 3.92 11.53
CA ASP A 105 3.31 4.89 10.75
C ASP A 105 3.28 4.59 9.26
N ILE A 106 3.36 3.31 8.88
CA ILE A 106 3.28 2.90 7.48
C ILE A 106 1.95 3.31 6.88
N GLU A 107 0.84 3.01 7.57
CA GLU A 107 -0.49 3.33 7.06
C GLU A 107 -0.71 4.85 6.95
N ASN A 108 -0.19 5.62 7.90
CA ASN A 108 -0.31 7.08 7.86
C ASN A 108 0.52 7.73 6.76
N SER A 109 1.63 7.12 6.39
CA SER A 109 2.54 7.67 5.38
C SER A 109 2.30 7.09 3.99
N LEU A 110 1.18 6.38 3.78
CA LEU A 110 0.95 5.64 2.55
C LEU A 110 1.07 6.51 1.32
N LEU A 111 1.96 6.10 0.44
CA LEU A 111 2.16 6.73 -0.85
C LEU A 111 0.92 6.61 -1.74
N GLU A 112 0.19 5.52 -1.60
CA GLU A 112 -1.05 5.31 -2.36
C GLU A 112 -2.08 6.39 -2.06
N LYS A 113 -2.12 6.87 -0.81
CA LYS A 113 -3.04 7.93 -0.41
C LYS A 113 -2.76 9.22 -1.18
N LYS A 114 -1.48 9.55 -1.33
CA LYS A 114 -1.05 10.70 -2.13
C LYS A 114 -1.31 10.47 -3.60
N PHE A 115 -1.03 9.26 -4.08
CA PHE A 115 -1.26 8.88 -5.46
C PHE A 115 -2.73 9.03 -5.83
N LEU A 116 -3.62 8.48 -4.99
CA LEU A 116 -5.05 8.52 -5.25
C LEU A 116 -5.62 9.94 -5.19
N SER A 117 -5.06 10.80 -4.35
CA SER A 117 -5.52 12.19 -4.27
C SER A 117 -5.24 12.96 -5.55
N VAL A 118 -4.17 12.62 -6.26
CA VAL A 118 -3.82 13.23 -7.54
C VAL A 118 -4.85 12.86 -8.61
N PHE A 119 -5.43 11.67 -8.53
CA PHE A 119 -6.38 11.17 -9.52
C PHE A 119 -7.84 11.36 -9.09
N ALA A 120 -8.09 12.11 -8.04
CA ALA A 120 -9.44 12.31 -7.49
C ALA A 120 -10.37 13.07 -8.43
N PHE A 121 -9.85 13.62 -9.51
CA PHE A 121 -10.62 14.38 -10.49
C PHE A 121 -10.97 13.57 -11.75
N GLY A 122 -10.80 12.25 -11.68
CA GLY A 122 -11.09 11.37 -12.81
C GLY A 122 -12.57 11.07 -12.99
N SER A 123 -12.86 10.14 -13.90
CA SER A 123 -14.22 9.69 -14.18
C SER A 123 -14.87 9.06 -12.95
N GLY A 124 -16.20 8.89 -13.02
CA GLY A 124 -16.96 8.32 -11.92
C GLY A 124 -16.47 6.94 -11.50
N THR A 125 -16.13 6.06 -12.45
CA THR A 125 -15.61 4.73 -12.16
C THR A 125 -14.29 4.80 -11.40
N TYR A 126 -13.41 5.66 -11.89
CA TYR A 126 -12.11 5.87 -11.28
C TYR A 126 -12.25 6.43 -9.86
N LYS A 127 -13.12 7.43 -9.72
CA LYS A 127 -13.34 8.05 -8.42
C LYS A 127 -13.87 7.04 -7.40
N GLY A 128 -14.80 6.17 -7.81
CA GLY A 128 -15.33 5.14 -6.93
C GLY A 128 -14.26 4.20 -6.42
N LEU A 129 -13.35 3.76 -7.30
CA LEU A 129 -12.25 2.89 -6.94
C LEU A 129 -11.27 3.60 -6.00
N SER A 130 -10.96 4.85 -6.31
CA SER A 130 -10.07 5.68 -5.50
C SER A 130 -10.65 5.89 -4.09
N ASP A 131 -11.94 6.24 -3.99
CA ASP A 131 -12.61 6.44 -2.71
C ASP A 131 -12.58 5.17 -1.87
N LYS A 132 -12.78 4.02 -2.49
CA LYS A 132 -12.77 2.73 -1.81
C LYS A 132 -11.41 2.46 -1.18
N LEU A 133 -10.33 2.72 -1.91
CA LEU A 133 -8.97 2.53 -1.40
C LEU A 133 -8.68 3.46 -0.22
N VAL A 134 -9.10 4.71 -0.31
CA VAL A 134 -8.92 5.67 0.77
C VAL A 134 -9.67 5.23 2.02
N ASP A 135 -10.91 4.77 1.87
CA ASP A 135 -11.71 4.31 2.99
C ASP A 135 -11.10 3.09 3.67
N GLU A 136 -10.60 2.13 2.89
CA GLU A 136 -9.94 0.95 3.43
C GLU A 136 -8.68 1.32 4.20
N THR A 137 -7.91 2.28 3.68
CA THR A 137 -6.72 2.76 4.37
C THR A 137 -7.07 3.37 5.73
N LYS A 138 -8.14 4.17 5.77
CA LYS A 138 -8.61 4.74 7.04
C LYS A 138 -9.03 3.66 8.02
N GLN A 139 -9.69 2.61 7.53
CA GLN A 139 -10.10 1.49 8.38
C GLN A 139 -8.89 0.76 8.95
N HIS A 140 -7.82 0.61 8.17
CA HIS A 140 -6.58 0.01 8.66
C HIS A 140 -5.98 0.81 9.80
N ILE A 141 -5.93 2.14 9.65
CA ILE A 141 -5.40 3.02 10.68
C ILE A 141 -6.21 2.88 11.97
N GLU A 142 -7.53 2.83 11.86
CA GLU A 142 -8.40 2.69 13.01
C GLU A 142 -8.22 1.36 13.73
N LYS A 143 -7.96 0.29 12.98
CA LYS A 143 -7.74 -1.05 13.57
C LYS A 143 -6.43 -1.14 14.33
N ILE A 144 -5.45 -0.40 13.91
CA ILE A 144 -4.13 -0.40 14.52
C ILE A 144 -4.09 0.51 15.75
#